data_8b680758e4b60920e204a8e6191387ac
#
_entry.id   8b680758e4b60920e204a8e6191387ac
#
_cell.length_a   1.000
_cell.length_b   1.000
_cell.length_c   1.000
_cell.angle_alpha   90.00
_cell.angle_beta   90.00
_cell.angle_gamma   90.00
#
_symmetry.space_group_name_H-M   'P 1'
#
loop_
_entity.id
_entity.type
_entity.pdbx_description
1 polymer ?
#
loop_
_entity_poly.entity_id
_entity_poly.type
_entity_poly.pdbx_seq_one_letter_code
_entity_poly.pdbx_strand_id
1 'polypeptide(L)'
;PSTPHKGIFYFHNIGNKQAPLFDKGVKLVNTTYKDLSVSYVNGNLHVIHKGVEYLDFKNSLFARPQKIEVTENPLKDIVKERGNTWAYVDYDNDGDLDIIVGLGDWGDYGWDNAYDKNGNWKNGPLHGYVYLLENKNGEYINRGRIKAGKKAIDVYGAPTPNMYDFDGDGDLDLICGEFIDKLTWFENIGTREVPRFAEGRYLENKDGIIKFHIEMILPVAVDFDKDGNIDLMVGDEDGRVAYLRNTGVVIDNMPQFASPVYLQQKADCVK
;
A
#
# COMPACT_ATOMS: atom_id res chain seq x y z
N PRO A 1 22.60 8.98 -18.16
CA PRO A 1 23.24 9.13 -16.86
C PRO A 1 22.79 7.97 -15.98
N SER A 2 23.75 7.13 -15.53
CA SER A 2 23.44 6.09 -14.56
C SER A 2 23.17 6.79 -13.23
N THR A 3 21.93 6.75 -12.76
CA THR A 3 21.63 7.21 -11.41
C THR A 3 22.40 6.32 -10.43
N PRO A 4 23.24 6.87 -9.55
CA PRO A 4 24.08 6.08 -8.64
C PRO A 4 23.24 5.28 -7.61
N HIS A 5 21.94 5.56 -7.54
CA HIS A 5 21.01 4.97 -6.58
C HIS A 5 20.07 3.91 -7.17
N LYS A 6 20.30 3.45 -8.42
CA LYS A 6 19.49 2.37 -8.99
C LYS A 6 19.72 1.07 -8.21
N GLY A 7 18.64 0.43 -7.76
CA GLY A 7 18.69 -0.85 -7.03
C GLY A 7 17.70 -0.90 -5.86
N ILE A 8 17.72 -2.03 -5.16
CA ILE A 8 17.04 -2.21 -3.87
C ILE A 8 18.11 -2.23 -2.78
N PHE A 9 17.84 -1.50 -1.71
CA PHE A 9 18.77 -1.32 -0.61
C PHE A 9 18.16 -1.83 0.70
N TYR A 10 19.01 -2.43 1.52
CA TYR A 10 18.71 -2.79 2.90
C TYR A 10 19.33 -1.76 3.83
N PHE A 11 18.54 -1.28 4.77
CA PHE A 11 18.97 -0.34 5.80
C PHE A 11 18.85 -1.03 7.17
N HIS A 12 19.97 -1.24 7.84
CA HIS A 12 20.00 -1.82 9.18
C HIS A 12 19.57 -0.78 10.22
N ASN A 13 18.57 -1.10 11.05
CA ASN A 13 18.21 -0.24 12.17
C ASN A 13 19.26 -0.39 13.28
N ILE A 14 20.05 0.65 13.52
CA ILE A 14 21.07 0.77 14.57
C ILE A 14 20.58 1.54 15.80
N GLY A 15 19.36 2.06 15.74
CA GLY A 15 18.65 2.67 16.86
C GLY A 15 17.83 1.64 17.65
N ASN A 16 16.71 2.08 18.17
CA ASN A 16 15.75 1.20 18.83
C ASN A 16 14.36 1.35 18.17
N LYS A 17 13.36 0.60 18.64
CA LYS A 17 12.01 0.59 18.05
C LYS A 17 11.30 1.94 18.17
N GLN A 18 11.50 2.66 19.27
CA GLN A 18 10.86 3.95 19.53
C GLN A 18 11.60 5.13 18.87
N ALA A 19 12.90 4.94 18.60
CA ALA A 19 13.74 5.93 17.92
C ALA A 19 14.60 5.24 16.87
N PRO A 20 14.01 4.87 15.73
CA PRO A 20 14.72 4.17 14.67
C PRO A 20 15.77 5.10 14.03
N LEU A 21 16.99 4.60 13.90
CA LEU A 21 18.07 5.24 13.20
C LEU A 21 18.71 4.18 12.28
N PHE A 22 18.76 4.45 11.01
CA PHE A 22 19.24 3.49 10.04
C PHE A 22 20.71 3.75 9.67
N ASP A 23 21.47 2.69 9.54
CA ASP A 23 22.82 2.77 8.99
C ASP A 23 22.76 3.00 7.48
N LYS A 24 23.91 3.22 6.86
CA LYS A 24 24.04 3.38 5.41
C LYS A 24 23.42 2.18 4.67
N GLY A 25 22.66 2.47 3.62
CA GLY A 25 22.01 1.45 2.81
C GLY A 25 23.02 0.51 2.12
N VAL A 26 22.80 -0.78 2.29
CA VAL A 26 23.55 -1.84 1.60
C VAL A 26 22.75 -2.28 0.38
N LYS A 27 23.32 -2.15 -0.81
CA LYS A 27 22.64 -2.56 -2.04
C LYS A 27 22.52 -4.08 -2.11
N LEU A 28 21.29 -4.57 -2.22
CA LEU A 28 20.97 -5.99 -2.39
C LEU A 28 21.02 -6.43 -3.85
N VAL A 29 20.40 -5.63 -4.73
CA VAL A 29 20.32 -5.91 -6.18
C VAL A 29 20.45 -4.63 -7.00
N ASN A 30 20.91 -4.76 -8.24
CA ASN A 30 21.09 -3.62 -9.17
C ASN A 30 19.80 -3.30 -9.98
N THR A 31 18.76 -4.12 -9.87
CA THR A 31 17.49 -3.94 -10.58
C THR A 31 16.52 -3.20 -9.68
N THR A 32 15.75 -2.29 -10.26
CA THR A 32 14.60 -1.66 -9.60
C THR A 32 13.33 -2.36 -10.05
N TYR A 33 12.46 -2.65 -9.10
CA TYR A 33 11.12 -3.15 -9.35
C TYR A 33 10.14 -2.04 -9.05
N LYS A 34 9.41 -1.59 -10.06
CA LYS A 34 8.29 -0.69 -9.88
C LYS A 34 7.10 -1.49 -9.37
N ASP A 35 6.32 -0.94 -8.46
CA ASP A 35 5.16 -1.60 -7.87
C ASP A 35 5.50 -2.91 -7.11
N LEU A 36 6.68 -2.96 -6.47
CA LEU A 36 7.01 -4.05 -5.56
C LEU A 36 6.20 -3.89 -4.28
N SER A 37 5.44 -4.91 -3.93
CA SER A 37 4.58 -4.91 -2.75
C SER A 37 5.09 -5.87 -1.69
N VAL A 38 4.89 -5.48 -0.44
CA VAL A 38 5.28 -6.27 0.73
C VAL A 38 4.05 -6.45 1.62
N SER A 39 3.79 -7.67 2.06
CA SER A 39 2.78 -7.96 3.06
C SER A 39 3.32 -8.88 4.15
N TYR A 40 2.85 -8.67 5.38
CA TYR A 40 3.13 -9.54 6.51
C TYR A 40 1.85 -10.22 6.94
N VAL A 41 1.77 -11.53 6.78
CA VAL A 41 0.60 -12.31 7.19
C VAL A 41 1.06 -13.44 8.10
N ASN A 42 0.48 -13.52 9.28
CA ASN A 42 0.83 -14.53 10.29
C ASN A 42 2.35 -14.58 10.56
N GLY A 43 3.03 -13.41 10.56
CA GLY A 43 4.46 -13.29 10.78
C GLY A 43 5.35 -13.67 9.60
N ASN A 44 4.78 -14.05 8.46
CA ASN A 44 5.50 -14.38 7.23
C ASN A 44 5.57 -13.17 6.30
N LEU A 45 6.74 -12.98 5.72
CA LEU A 45 6.99 -11.94 4.72
C LEU A 45 6.69 -12.49 3.32
N HIS A 46 5.78 -11.83 2.63
CA HIS A 46 5.47 -12.05 1.22
C HIS A 46 5.91 -10.84 0.39
N VAL A 47 6.55 -11.09 -0.74
CA VAL A 47 7.01 -10.04 -1.66
C VAL A 47 6.51 -10.36 -3.05
N ILE A 48 5.66 -9.47 -3.58
CA ILE A 48 5.01 -9.64 -4.86
C ILE A 48 5.36 -8.46 -5.79
N HIS A 49 5.57 -8.77 -7.05
CA HIS A 49 5.69 -7.78 -8.12
C HIS A 49 4.77 -8.17 -9.27
N LYS A 50 3.67 -7.46 -9.44
CA LYS A 50 2.73 -7.60 -10.57
C LYS A 50 2.31 -9.06 -10.83
N GLY A 51 1.83 -9.75 -9.79
CA GLY A 51 1.38 -11.14 -9.90
C GLY A 51 2.49 -12.18 -9.93
N VAL A 52 3.71 -11.80 -9.58
CA VAL A 52 4.83 -12.73 -9.35
C VAL A 52 5.27 -12.64 -7.90
N GLU A 53 5.14 -13.71 -7.15
CA GLU A 53 5.68 -13.81 -5.79
C GLU A 53 7.13 -14.28 -5.83
N TYR A 54 7.96 -13.74 -4.92
CA TYR A 54 9.35 -14.17 -4.73
C TYR A 54 9.44 -15.00 -3.45
N LEU A 55 9.43 -16.32 -3.61
CA LEU A 55 9.40 -17.27 -2.50
C LEU A 55 10.66 -17.19 -1.64
N ASP A 56 10.46 -17.32 -0.31
CA ASP A 56 11.56 -17.28 0.67
C ASP A 56 12.46 -16.05 0.50
N PHE A 57 11.85 -14.89 0.33
CA PHE A 57 12.55 -13.65 -0.04
C PHE A 57 13.71 -13.32 0.89
N LYS A 58 13.60 -13.59 2.20
CA LYS A 58 14.67 -13.32 3.17
C LYS A 58 15.99 -14.02 2.83
N ASN A 59 15.92 -15.24 2.26
CA ASN A 59 17.11 -16.03 1.95
C ASN A 59 17.44 -16.02 0.46
N SER A 60 16.45 -15.94 -0.41
CA SER A 60 16.61 -16.09 -1.86
C SER A 60 16.52 -14.76 -2.63
N LEU A 61 16.05 -13.69 -2.01
CA LEU A 61 15.71 -12.42 -2.65
C LEU A 61 14.83 -12.67 -3.90
N PHE A 62 15.29 -12.29 -5.08
CA PHE A 62 14.57 -12.44 -6.34
C PHE A 62 14.89 -13.72 -7.12
N ALA A 63 15.58 -14.70 -6.51
CA ALA A 63 16.05 -15.89 -7.22
C ALA A 63 14.95 -16.97 -7.40
N ARG A 64 13.83 -16.87 -6.67
CA ARG A 64 12.74 -17.86 -6.70
C ARG A 64 11.40 -17.24 -7.09
N PRO A 65 11.24 -16.72 -8.33
CA PRO A 65 9.98 -16.16 -8.78
C PRO A 65 8.95 -17.28 -9.01
N GLN A 66 7.74 -17.07 -8.56
CA GLN A 66 6.57 -17.90 -8.81
C GLN A 66 5.42 -17.05 -9.33
N LYS A 67 4.92 -17.36 -10.52
CA LYS A 67 3.74 -16.67 -11.06
C LYS A 67 2.50 -17.07 -10.26
N ILE A 68 1.69 -16.09 -9.88
CA ILE A 68 0.38 -16.30 -9.27
C ILE A 68 -0.62 -16.49 -10.41
N GLU A 69 -1.21 -17.70 -10.50
CA GLU A 69 -2.20 -18.01 -11.49
C GLU A 69 -3.59 -17.57 -11.01
N VAL A 70 -4.28 -16.79 -11.83
CA VAL A 70 -5.61 -16.26 -11.55
C VAL A 70 -6.57 -16.68 -12.67
N THR A 71 -7.83 -16.96 -12.32
CA THR A 71 -8.85 -17.39 -13.29
C THR A 71 -9.13 -16.33 -14.35
N GLU A 72 -9.06 -15.06 -13.97
CA GLU A 72 -9.30 -13.94 -14.85
C GLU A 72 -8.42 -12.75 -14.46
N ASN A 73 -7.63 -12.26 -15.42
CA ASN A 73 -6.70 -11.16 -15.18
C ASN A 73 -7.45 -9.88 -14.73
N PRO A 74 -7.19 -9.33 -13.54
CA PRO A 74 -7.84 -8.09 -13.08
C PRO A 74 -7.52 -6.87 -13.96
N LEU A 75 -6.44 -6.92 -14.73
CA LEU A 75 -6.05 -5.85 -15.65
C LEU A 75 -6.91 -5.78 -16.94
N LYS A 76 -7.77 -6.76 -17.18
CA LYS A 76 -8.57 -6.81 -18.44
C LYS A 76 -9.42 -5.56 -18.68
N ASP A 77 -9.89 -4.92 -17.59
CA ASP A 77 -10.76 -3.74 -17.64
C ASP A 77 -9.99 -2.42 -17.43
N ILE A 78 -8.66 -2.48 -17.37
CA ILE A 78 -7.79 -1.31 -17.15
C ILE A 78 -7.31 -0.80 -18.51
N VAL A 79 -7.71 0.43 -18.84
CA VAL A 79 -7.36 1.06 -20.13
C VAL A 79 -5.90 1.50 -20.16
N LYS A 80 -5.42 2.06 -19.03
CA LYS A 80 -4.07 2.60 -18.93
C LYS A 80 -3.49 2.39 -17.54
N GLU A 81 -2.81 1.27 -17.37
CA GLU A 81 -2.20 0.87 -16.10
C GLU A 81 -1.21 1.93 -15.59
N ARG A 82 -1.44 2.36 -14.35
CA ARG A 82 -0.51 3.17 -13.59
C ARG A 82 -0.61 2.80 -12.10
N GLY A 83 0.34 2.02 -11.61
CA GLY A 83 0.26 1.37 -10.31
C GLY A 83 -0.42 -0.02 -10.42
N ASN A 84 0.26 -1.00 -9.81
CA ASN A 84 -0.19 -2.40 -9.84
C ASN A 84 0.43 -3.10 -8.63
N THR A 85 -0.24 -2.96 -7.48
CA THR A 85 0.23 -3.44 -6.18
C THR A 85 -0.60 -4.63 -5.73
N TRP A 86 0.05 -5.68 -5.23
CA TRP A 86 -0.56 -6.93 -4.82
C TRP A 86 -0.18 -7.25 -3.37
N ALA A 87 -1.15 -7.48 -2.50
CA ALA A 87 -0.89 -7.81 -1.10
C ALA A 87 -1.71 -9.02 -0.66
N TYR A 88 -1.07 -9.94 0.07
CA TYR A 88 -1.77 -11.05 0.70
C TYR A 88 -2.57 -10.59 1.92
N VAL A 89 -3.72 -11.20 2.09
CA VAL A 89 -4.64 -11.02 3.22
C VAL A 89 -5.50 -12.27 3.35
N ASP A 90 -5.86 -12.66 4.55
CA ASP A 90 -6.98 -13.57 4.78
C ASP A 90 -8.25 -12.73 4.84
N TYR A 91 -8.92 -12.57 3.68
CA TYR A 91 -10.00 -11.58 3.51
C TYR A 91 -11.28 -11.93 4.26
N ASP A 92 -11.67 -13.19 4.24
CA ASP A 92 -12.94 -13.70 4.78
C ASP A 92 -12.78 -14.66 5.97
N ASN A 93 -11.58 -14.69 6.59
CA ASN A 93 -11.27 -15.49 7.77
C ASN A 93 -11.45 -17.01 7.57
N ASP A 94 -11.30 -17.49 6.35
CA ASP A 94 -11.40 -18.93 6.06
C ASP A 94 -10.05 -19.67 6.26
N GLY A 95 -8.98 -18.93 6.55
CA GLY A 95 -7.63 -19.41 6.81
C GLY A 95 -6.75 -19.55 5.57
N ASP A 96 -7.30 -19.34 4.38
CA ASP A 96 -6.55 -19.27 3.13
C ASP A 96 -6.08 -17.83 2.87
N LEU A 97 -4.96 -17.67 2.17
CA LEU A 97 -4.49 -16.34 1.81
C LEU A 97 -5.08 -15.89 0.48
N ASP A 98 -5.91 -14.89 0.54
CA ASP A 98 -6.40 -14.12 -0.61
C ASP A 98 -5.41 -13.05 -1.04
N ILE A 99 -5.73 -12.35 -2.12
CA ILE A 99 -4.93 -11.22 -2.60
C ILE A 99 -5.84 -10.02 -2.87
N ILE A 100 -5.49 -8.88 -2.29
CA ILE A 100 -6.03 -7.58 -2.72
C ILE A 100 -5.09 -6.97 -3.75
N VAL A 101 -5.66 -6.41 -4.82
CA VAL A 101 -4.89 -5.80 -5.91
C VAL A 101 -5.31 -4.36 -6.10
N GLY A 102 -4.36 -3.44 -5.95
CA GLY A 102 -4.53 -2.04 -6.26
C GLY A 102 -4.13 -1.74 -7.71
N LEU A 103 -5.08 -1.28 -8.53
CA LEU A 103 -4.86 -0.97 -9.94
C LEU A 103 -5.23 0.47 -10.25
N GLY A 104 -4.24 1.27 -10.67
CA GLY A 104 -4.48 2.60 -11.21
C GLY A 104 -4.87 2.53 -12.69
N ASP A 105 -5.96 3.21 -13.06
CA ASP A 105 -6.35 3.42 -14.44
C ASP A 105 -6.38 4.92 -14.78
N TRP A 106 -5.48 5.31 -15.66
CA TRP A 106 -5.35 6.69 -16.12
C TRP A 106 -5.93 6.89 -17.54
N GLY A 107 -6.80 5.98 -17.98
CA GLY A 107 -7.44 6.04 -19.29
C GLY A 107 -8.21 7.33 -19.49
N ASP A 108 -9.07 7.69 -18.54
CA ASP A 108 -9.91 8.89 -18.61
C ASP A 108 -9.11 10.18 -18.41
N TYR A 109 -8.09 10.15 -17.56
CA TYR A 109 -7.20 11.29 -17.35
C TYR A 109 -6.33 11.58 -18.58
N GLY A 110 -5.88 10.57 -19.28
CA GLY A 110 -4.96 10.72 -20.41
C GLY A 110 -3.54 11.11 -19.95
N TRP A 111 -2.91 12.01 -20.70
CA TRP A 111 -1.64 12.63 -20.35
C TRP A 111 -1.82 14.14 -20.17
N ASP A 112 -0.85 14.77 -19.51
CA ASP A 112 -0.81 16.21 -19.32
C ASP A 112 -1.07 16.98 -20.62
N ASN A 113 -1.54 18.23 -20.50
CA ASN A 113 -1.92 19.16 -21.58
C ASN A 113 -3.38 19.03 -22.09
N ALA A 114 -4.28 18.44 -21.33
CA ALA A 114 -5.70 18.40 -21.67
C ALA A 114 -6.46 19.67 -21.20
N TYR A 115 -5.85 20.84 -21.31
CA TYR A 115 -6.51 22.10 -20.99
C TYR A 115 -7.24 22.67 -22.20
N ASP A 116 -8.41 23.28 -21.97
CA ASP A 116 -9.10 24.08 -22.97
C ASP A 116 -8.48 25.51 -23.11
N LYS A 117 -9.01 26.30 -24.03
CA LYS A 117 -8.56 27.68 -24.24
C LYS A 117 -8.75 28.61 -23.04
N ASN A 118 -9.55 28.21 -22.05
CA ASN A 118 -9.80 28.96 -20.82
C ASN A 118 -8.98 28.45 -19.65
N GLY A 119 -8.14 27.43 -19.85
CA GLY A 119 -7.33 26.78 -18.81
C GLY A 119 -8.07 25.75 -17.97
N ASN A 120 -9.25 25.28 -18.38
CA ASN A 120 -9.96 24.22 -17.67
C ASN A 120 -9.50 22.85 -18.12
N TRP A 121 -9.35 21.93 -17.17
CA TRP A 121 -9.07 20.52 -17.45
C TRP A 121 -10.26 19.86 -18.15
N LYS A 122 -10.03 19.17 -19.26
CA LYS A 122 -11.08 18.56 -20.10
C LYS A 122 -11.27 17.08 -19.92
N ASN A 123 -10.26 16.40 -19.39
CA ASN A 123 -10.27 14.96 -19.23
C ASN A 123 -10.95 14.55 -17.91
N GLY A 124 -11.15 13.24 -17.74
CA GLY A 124 -11.65 12.66 -16.51
C GLY A 124 -10.63 12.61 -15.37
N PRO A 125 -10.99 12.03 -14.23
CA PRO A 125 -10.08 11.86 -13.09
C PRO A 125 -9.07 10.75 -13.30
N LEU A 126 -8.10 10.68 -12.41
CA LEU A 126 -7.29 9.48 -12.18
C LEU A 126 -8.13 8.49 -11.38
N HIS A 127 -8.19 7.24 -11.81
CA HIS A 127 -8.87 6.18 -11.09
C HIS A 127 -7.90 5.25 -10.38
N GLY A 128 -8.29 4.77 -9.19
CA GLY A 128 -7.55 3.82 -8.38
C GLY A 128 -8.47 2.77 -7.77
N TYR A 129 -8.55 1.60 -8.40
CA TYR A 129 -9.46 0.52 -8.01
C TYR A 129 -8.79 -0.53 -7.16
N VAL A 130 -9.54 -1.11 -6.22
CA VAL A 130 -9.10 -2.25 -5.42
C VAL A 130 -9.90 -3.49 -5.80
N TYR A 131 -9.19 -4.58 -6.15
CA TYR A 131 -9.79 -5.86 -6.54
C TYR A 131 -9.52 -6.91 -5.48
N LEU A 132 -10.41 -7.91 -5.41
CA LEU A 132 -10.23 -9.13 -4.63
C LEU A 132 -9.97 -10.31 -5.56
N LEU A 133 -8.89 -11.04 -5.28
CA LEU A 133 -8.61 -12.37 -5.81
C LEU A 133 -8.76 -13.35 -4.64
N GLU A 134 -9.91 -13.99 -4.56
CA GLU A 134 -10.23 -14.94 -3.51
C GLU A 134 -9.56 -16.29 -3.78
N ASN A 135 -8.88 -16.85 -2.79
CA ASN A 135 -8.30 -18.17 -2.85
C ASN A 135 -9.37 -19.23 -2.60
N LYS A 136 -9.50 -20.17 -3.51
CA LYS A 136 -10.33 -21.37 -3.31
C LYS A 136 -9.50 -22.60 -3.59
N ASN A 137 -8.97 -23.21 -2.54
CA ASN A 137 -8.14 -24.42 -2.63
C ASN A 137 -6.87 -24.25 -3.50
N GLY A 138 -6.24 -23.07 -3.44
CA GLY A 138 -5.03 -22.75 -4.22
C GLY A 138 -5.28 -22.16 -5.61
N GLU A 139 -6.53 -21.95 -6.01
CA GLU A 139 -6.90 -21.24 -7.23
C GLU A 139 -7.40 -19.83 -6.87
N TYR A 140 -6.81 -18.78 -7.46
CA TYR A 140 -7.23 -17.41 -7.24
C TYR A 140 -8.34 -16.99 -8.21
N ILE A 141 -9.54 -16.74 -7.65
CA ILE A 141 -10.74 -16.35 -8.39
C ILE A 141 -10.90 -14.84 -8.32
N ASN A 142 -10.88 -14.17 -9.45
CA ASN A 142 -11.14 -12.73 -9.52
C ASN A 142 -12.61 -12.43 -9.19
N ARG A 143 -12.86 -11.81 -8.03
CA ARG A 143 -14.19 -11.37 -7.56
C ARG A 143 -14.54 -9.96 -8.03
N GLY A 144 -13.65 -9.31 -8.76
CA GLY A 144 -13.84 -7.95 -9.25
C GLY A 144 -13.48 -6.89 -8.21
N ARG A 145 -14.00 -5.68 -8.42
CA ARG A 145 -13.69 -4.52 -7.59
C ARG A 145 -14.39 -4.61 -6.24
N ILE A 146 -13.63 -4.43 -5.16
CA ILE A 146 -14.18 -4.28 -3.80
C ILE A 146 -15.05 -3.00 -3.77
N LYS A 147 -16.13 -3.04 -2.99
CA LYS A 147 -17.08 -1.92 -2.90
C LYS A 147 -17.04 -1.27 -1.52
N ALA A 148 -17.20 0.06 -1.51
CA ALA A 148 -17.53 0.85 -0.35
C ALA A 148 -18.97 1.37 -0.51
N GLY A 149 -19.86 0.90 0.32
CA GLY A 149 -21.30 1.09 0.13
C GLY A 149 -21.79 0.46 -1.19
N LYS A 150 -22.33 1.28 -2.08
CA LYS A 150 -22.87 0.82 -3.38
C LYS A 150 -21.90 0.98 -4.55
N LYS A 151 -20.78 1.67 -4.37
CA LYS A 151 -19.82 1.99 -5.42
C LYS A 151 -18.55 1.15 -5.27
N ALA A 152 -17.85 0.89 -6.37
CA ALA A 152 -16.51 0.37 -6.28
C ALA A 152 -15.61 1.37 -5.53
N ILE A 153 -14.66 0.87 -4.76
CA ILE A 153 -13.58 1.70 -4.21
C ILE A 153 -12.83 2.30 -5.39
N ASP A 154 -12.71 3.61 -5.37
CA ASP A 154 -12.05 4.41 -6.41
C ASP A 154 -11.33 5.57 -5.73
N VAL A 155 -10.05 5.38 -5.43
CA VAL A 155 -9.18 6.40 -4.85
C VAL A 155 -8.46 7.17 -5.96
N TYR A 156 -7.78 8.27 -5.62
CA TYR A 156 -7.16 9.10 -6.61
C TYR A 156 -5.85 8.51 -7.14
N GLY A 157 -5.93 7.80 -8.26
CA GLY A 157 -4.76 7.36 -9.02
C GLY A 157 -4.21 5.99 -8.61
N ALA A 158 -2.96 5.91 -8.21
CA ALA A 158 -2.22 4.68 -7.96
C ALA A 158 -2.50 4.09 -6.56
N PRO A 159 -3.45 3.17 -6.40
CA PRO A 159 -3.85 2.66 -5.10
C PRO A 159 -2.82 1.69 -4.53
N THR A 160 -2.53 1.82 -3.23
CA THR A 160 -1.72 0.88 -2.45
C THR A 160 -2.53 0.40 -1.24
N PRO A 161 -3.37 -0.63 -1.42
CA PRO A 161 -4.25 -1.11 -0.37
C PRO A 161 -3.49 -1.90 0.71
N ASN A 162 -3.87 -1.67 1.96
CA ASN A 162 -3.43 -2.43 3.13
C ASN A 162 -4.67 -2.79 3.95
N MET A 163 -4.87 -4.08 4.23
CA MET A 163 -6.00 -4.57 5.04
C MET A 163 -5.47 -5.18 6.34
N TYR A 164 -5.87 -4.58 7.45
CA TYR A 164 -5.55 -5.01 8.81
C TYR A 164 -6.62 -4.52 9.78
N ASP A 165 -6.69 -5.10 10.96
CA ASP A 165 -7.44 -4.57 12.09
C ASP A 165 -6.71 -3.32 12.61
N PHE A 166 -7.08 -2.14 12.09
CA PHE A 166 -6.39 -0.88 12.44
C PHE A 166 -7.00 -0.20 13.67
N ASP A 167 -8.26 -0.48 14.00
CA ASP A 167 -8.97 0.14 15.12
C ASP A 167 -9.14 -0.79 16.33
N GLY A 168 -8.78 -2.07 16.18
CA GLY A 168 -8.75 -3.05 17.26
C GLY A 168 -10.12 -3.66 17.57
N ASP A 169 -11.07 -3.62 16.65
CA ASP A 169 -12.41 -4.18 16.81
C ASP A 169 -12.52 -5.66 16.42
N GLY A 170 -11.47 -6.21 15.79
CA GLY A 170 -11.32 -7.63 15.44
C GLY A 170 -11.68 -7.97 14.00
N ASP A 171 -12.10 -7.00 13.19
CA ASP A 171 -12.28 -7.20 11.77
C ASP A 171 -11.22 -6.44 10.91
N LEU A 172 -11.21 -6.63 9.59
CA LEU A 172 -10.19 -6.02 8.77
C LEU A 172 -10.73 -4.81 8.03
N ASP A 173 -10.12 -3.68 8.30
CA ASP A 173 -10.32 -2.43 7.58
C ASP A 173 -9.39 -2.29 6.38
N LEU A 174 -9.62 -1.25 5.58
CA LEU A 174 -8.75 -0.91 4.47
C LEU A 174 -8.20 0.51 4.59
N ILE A 175 -6.87 0.65 4.60
CA ILE A 175 -6.19 1.92 4.34
C ILE A 175 -5.55 1.84 2.97
N CYS A 176 -5.85 2.83 2.13
CA CYS A 176 -5.30 2.91 0.78
C CYS A 176 -4.44 4.16 0.62
N GLY A 177 -3.21 3.97 0.15
CA GLY A 177 -2.38 5.07 -0.37
C GLY A 177 -2.88 5.48 -1.75
N GLU A 178 -2.61 6.72 -2.11
CA GLU A 178 -3.10 7.34 -3.34
C GLU A 178 -1.95 8.01 -4.12
N PHE A 179 -2.26 8.50 -5.32
CA PHE A 179 -1.32 9.34 -6.08
C PHE A 179 -1.02 10.67 -5.39
N ILE A 180 -1.95 11.18 -4.56
CA ILE A 180 -1.77 12.41 -3.79
C ILE A 180 -1.13 12.15 -2.41
N ASP A 181 -1.00 13.20 -1.62
CA ASP A 181 -0.30 13.25 -0.33
C ASP A 181 -1.10 12.70 0.87
N LYS A 182 -2.14 11.89 0.64
CA LYS A 182 -3.09 11.46 1.67
C LYS A 182 -3.32 9.96 1.65
N LEU A 183 -3.92 9.47 2.74
CA LEU A 183 -4.38 8.10 2.91
C LEU A 183 -5.89 8.09 3.04
N THR A 184 -6.56 7.19 2.33
CA THR A 184 -8.01 6.98 2.48
C THR A 184 -8.26 5.74 3.34
N TRP A 185 -9.07 5.95 4.37
CA TRP A 185 -9.57 4.96 5.30
C TRP A 185 -10.97 4.49 4.89
N PHE A 186 -11.18 3.18 4.88
CA PHE A 186 -12.46 2.53 4.65
C PHE A 186 -12.73 1.59 5.83
N GLU A 187 -13.65 2.00 6.71
CA GLU A 187 -14.09 1.22 7.86
C GLU A 187 -14.83 -0.03 7.39
N ASN A 188 -14.52 -1.19 7.94
CA ASN A 188 -15.36 -2.38 7.78
C ASN A 188 -16.56 -2.27 8.72
N ILE A 189 -17.73 -2.14 8.19
CA ILE A 189 -19.01 -2.10 8.91
C ILE A 189 -19.76 -3.44 8.80
N GLY A 190 -19.07 -4.48 8.39
CA GLY A 190 -19.56 -5.84 8.24
C GLY A 190 -19.15 -6.73 9.41
N THR A 191 -18.51 -7.83 9.09
CA THR A 191 -17.87 -8.74 10.06
C THR A 191 -16.55 -9.22 9.48
N ARG A 192 -15.73 -9.87 10.30
CA ARG A 192 -14.46 -10.46 9.88
C ARG A 192 -14.60 -11.46 8.72
N GLU A 193 -15.73 -12.21 8.68
CA GLU A 193 -16.01 -13.22 7.65
C GLU A 193 -16.75 -12.65 6.43
N VAL A 194 -17.44 -11.52 6.59
CA VAL A 194 -18.20 -10.88 5.52
C VAL A 194 -17.95 -9.37 5.53
N PRO A 195 -16.77 -8.94 5.07
CA PRO A 195 -16.40 -7.53 5.07
C PRO A 195 -17.34 -6.68 4.22
N ARG A 196 -17.70 -5.52 4.75
CA ARG A 196 -18.51 -4.49 4.07
C ARG A 196 -17.94 -3.12 4.42
N PHE A 197 -17.44 -2.41 3.45
CA PHE A 197 -16.77 -1.13 3.70
C PHE A 197 -17.73 0.06 3.62
N ALA A 198 -17.59 0.97 4.58
CA ALA A 198 -18.18 2.30 4.54
C ALA A 198 -17.54 3.14 3.43
N GLU A 199 -18.15 4.28 3.07
CA GLU A 199 -17.54 5.24 2.14
C GLU A 199 -16.21 5.75 2.71
N GLY A 200 -15.19 5.88 1.84
CA GLY A 200 -13.86 6.29 2.24
C GLY A 200 -13.80 7.70 2.80
N ARG A 201 -12.99 7.88 3.85
CA ARG A 201 -12.65 9.17 4.45
C ARG A 201 -11.14 9.33 4.47
N TYR A 202 -10.62 10.55 4.31
CA TYR A 202 -9.20 10.77 4.54
C TYR A 202 -8.85 10.50 6.00
N LEU A 203 -7.70 9.85 6.20
CA LEU A 203 -7.19 9.57 7.53
C LEU A 203 -6.86 10.88 8.25
N GLU A 204 -7.37 11.04 9.46
CA GLU A 204 -7.22 12.25 10.26
C GLU A 204 -6.61 11.96 11.63
N ASN A 205 -6.02 12.95 12.23
CA ASN A 205 -5.63 12.96 13.63
C ASN A 205 -6.07 14.30 14.28
N LYS A 206 -5.67 14.54 15.53
CA LYS A 206 -6.01 15.77 16.26
C LYS A 206 -5.60 17.08 15.55
N ASP A 207 -4.67 17.02 14.61
CA ASP A 207 -4.15 18.16 13.86
C ASP A 207 -4.85 18.32 12.48
N GLY A 208 -5.81 17.45 12.15
CA GLY A 208 -6.57 17.40 10.91
C GLY A 208 -6.15 16.27 9.99
N ILE A 209 -6.42 16.41 8.68
CA ILE A 209 -6.06 15.39 7.68
C ILE A 209 -4.55 15.15 7.67
N ILE A 210 -4.16 13.88 7.82
CA ILE A 210 -2.77 13.46 7.74
C ILE A 210 -2.27 13.65 6.31
N LYS A 211 -1.16 14.38 6.17
CA LYS A 211 -0.54 14.68 4.87
C LYS A 211 0.94 14.39 4.90
N PHE A 212 1.45 14.00 3.73
CA PHE A 212 2.87 13.82 3.48
C PHE A 212 3.44 15.01 2.69
N HIS A 213 4.75 15.10 2.58
CA HIS A 213 5.39 16.25 1.94
C HIS A 213 5.22 16.26 0.42
N ILE A 214 5.00 15.10 -0.18
CA ILE A 214 4.94 14.92 -1.62
C ILE A 214 3.97 13.79 -1.97
N GLU A 215 3.65 13.65 -3.22
CA GLU A 215 2.71 12.71 -3.80
C GLU A 215 3.28 11.29 -3.94
N MET A 216 2.47 10.39 -4.51
CA MET A 216 2.79 8.97 -4.77
C MET A 216 3.23 8.22 -3.52
N ILE A 217 2.42 8.29 -2.48
CA ILE A 217 2.70 7.65 -1.21
C ILE A 217 2.38 6.14 -1.26
N LEU A 218 3.29 5.36 -0.71
CA LEU A 218 3.24 3.90 -0.70
C LEU A 218 3.26 3.39 0.75
N PRO A 219 2.10 3.27 1.42
CA PRO A 219 2.02 2.70 2.76
C PRO A 219 2.29 1.20 2.76
N VAL A 220 2.97 0.74 3.79
CA VAL A 220 3.14 -0.67 4.15
C VAL A 220 2.75 -0.82 5.61
N ALA A 221 1.74 -1.62 5.88
CA ALA A 221 1.25 -1.89 7.23
C ALA A 221 2.15 -2.89 7.96
N VAL A 222 2.54 -2.56 9.19
CA VAL A 222 3.38 -3.39 10.04
C VAL A 222 3.32 -2.92 11.49
N ASP A 223 3.25 -3.82 12.46
CA ASP A 223 3.49 -3.48 13.87
C ASP A 223 5.00 -3.21 14.07
N PHE A 224 5.40 -1.96 13.83
CA PHE A 224 6.82 -1.58 13.76
C PHE A 224 7.46 -1.48 15.15
N ASP A 225 6.77 -0.89 16.13
CA ASP A 225 7.29 -0.72 17.49
C ASP A 225 6.93 -1.88 18.43
N LYS A 226 6.14 -2.85 17.94
CA LYS A 226 5.71 -4.06 18.63
C LYS A 226 4.84 -3.79 19.85
N ASP A 227 3.96 -2.80 19.74
CA ASP A 227 2.98 -2.46 20.76
C ASP A 227 1.63 -3.18 20.56
N GLY A 228 1.47 -3.91 19.45
CA GLY A 228 0.28 -4.67 19.10
C GLY A 228 -0.66 -3.92 18.15
N ASN A 229 -0.46 -2.62 17.94
CA ASN A 229 -1.23 -1.83 16.98
C ASN A 229 -0.51 -1.81 15.63
N ILE A 230 -1.28 -1.85 14.54
CA ILE A 230 -0.67 -1.84 13.20
C ILE A 230 -0.34 -0.42 12.77
N ASP A 231 0.93 -0.17 12.57
CA ASP A 231 1.49 1.09 12.08
C ASP A 231 1.57 1.13 10.55
N LEU A 232 1.98 2.28 10.01
CA LEU A 232 2.29 2.43 8.59
C LEU A 232 3.71 2.96 8.38
N MET A 233 4.45 2.28 7.52
CA MET A 233 5.69 2.77 6.92
C MET A 233 5.37 3.30 5.54
N VAL A 234 5.54 4.60 5.32
CA VAL A 234 5.08 5.27 4.11
C VAL A 234 6.26 5.80 3.30
N GLY A 235 6.50 5.20 2.15
CA GLY A 235 7.45 5.69 1.15
C GLY A 235 6.83 6.80 0.30
N ASP A 236 7.64 7.72 -0.20
CA ASP A 236 7.26 8.78 -1.13
C ASP A 236 8.14 8.79 -2.39
N GLU A 237 7.77 9.57 -3.42
CA GLU A 237 8.49 9.61 -4.70
C GLU A 237 9.89 10.23 -4.60
N ASP A 238 10.19 11.01 -3.57
CA ASP A 238 11.54 11.53 -3.29
C ASP A 238 12.46 10.47 -2.65
N GLY A 239 11.93 9.29 -2.33
CA GLY A 239 12.65 8.20 -1.68
C GLY A 239 12.80 8.39 -0.19
N ARG A 240 11.99 9.25 0.44
CA ARG A 240 11.90 9.33 1.90
C ARG A 240 10.93 8.28 2.42
N VAL A 241 11.11 7.89 3.66
CA VAL A 241 10.21 6.98 4.37
C VAL A 241 9.75 7.65 5.65
N ALA A 242 8.45 7.75 5.84
CA ALA A 242 7.83 8.23 7.06
C ALA A 242 7.31 7.06 7.90
N TYR A 243 7.46 7.15 9.21
CA TYR A 243 6.81 6.31 10.19
C TYR A 243 5.54 7.00 10.69
N LEU A 244 4.43 6.32 10.56
CA LEU A 244 3.12 6.77 11.02
C LEU A 244 2.62 5.79 12.08
N ARG A 245 2.82 6.14 13.36
CA ARG A 245 2.48 5.27 14.49
C ARG A 245 0.98 5.26 14.76
N ASN A 246 0.38 4.08 14.83
CA ASN A 246 -0.97 3.90 15.38
C ASN A 246 -0.92 4.09 16.90
N THR A 247 -1.81 4.90 17.45
CA THR A 247 -1.83 5.21 18.89
C THR A 247 -2.67 4.24 19.71
N GLY A 248 -3.39 3.31 19.04
CA GLY A 248 -4.37 2.44 19.66
C GLY A 248 -5.63 3.17 20.15
N VAL A 249 -5.79 4.44 19.78
CA VAL A 249 -6.98 5.24 20.11
C VAL A 249 -7.88 5.30 18.89
N VAL A 250 -9.19 5.17 19.09
CA VAL A 250 -10.21 5.29 18.04
C VAL A 250 -11.12 6.47 18.35
N ILE A 251 -11.35 7.34 17.37
CA ILE A 251 -12.27 8.49 17.48
C ILE A 251 -13.21 8.47 16.26
N ASP A 252 -14.50 8.50 16.50
CA ASP A 252 -15.52 8.44 15.43
C ASP A 252 -15.30 7.26 14.46
N ASN A 253 -15.00 6.09 15.02
CA ASN A 253 -14.65 4.84 14.33
C ASN A 253 -13.44 4.96 13.39
N MET A 254 -12.53 5.90 13.64
CA MET A 254 -11.30 6.05 12.88
C MET A 254 -10.10 5.86 13.78
N PRO A 255 -9.15 4.98 13.43
CA PRO A 255 -7.92 4.79 14.18
C PRO A 255 -7.09 6.08 14.15
N GLN A 256 -6.54 6.46 15.31
CA GLN A 256 -5.76 7.68 15.45
C GLN A 256 -4.28 7.39 15.29
N PHE A 257 -3.68 7.99 14.29
CA PHE A 257 -2.24 7.93 14.06
C PHE A 257 -1.54 9.20 14.56
N ALA A 258 -0.31 9.04 15.05
CA ALA A 258 0.56 10.19 15.33
C ALA A 258 0.93 10.91 14.02
N SER A 259 1.40 12.14 14.11
CA SER A 259 1.90 12.86 12.93
C SER A 259 3.10 12.12 12.30
N PRO A 260 3.25 12.12 10.96
CA PRO A 260 4.33 11.40 10.28
C PRO A 260 5.72 11.84 10.73
N VAL A 261 6.59 10.89 11.04
CA VAL A 261 7.99 11.12 11.40
C VAL A 261 8.88 10.55 10.31
N TYR A 262 9.60 11.42 9.59
CA TYR A 262 10.52 10.97 8.55
C TYR A 262 11.74 10.31 9.15
N LEU A 263 12.02 9.10 8.68
CA LEU A 263 13.15 8.30 9.13
C LEU A 263 14.48 8.91 8.67
N GLN A 264 15.49 8.73 9.49
CA GLN A 264 16.84 9.25 9.21
C GLN A 264 17.82 8.10 9.07
N GLN A 265 18.75 8.25 8.14
CA GLN A 265 19.95 7.41 8.08
C GLN A 265 21.16 8.19 8.57
N LYS A 266 22.13 7.47 9.10
CA LYS A 266 23.45 8.03 9.42
C LYS A 266 24.11 8.53 8.15
N ALA A 267 24.36 9.83 8.06
CA ALA A 267 25.11 10.41 6.95
C ALA A 267 26.60 10.25 7.21
N ASP A 268 27.37 9.81 6.20
CA ASP A 268 28.80 10.00 6.21
C ASP A 268 29.06 11.51 6.03
N CYS A 269 29.87 12.11 6.91
CA CYS A 269 30.36 13.46 6.68
C CYS A 269 31.08 13.47 5.33
N VAL A 270 30.51 14.13 4.33
CA VAL A 270 31.22 14.44 3.09
C VAL A 270 32.28 15.46 3.47
N LYS A 271 33.54 15.02 3.49
CA LYS A 271 34.71 15.91 3.59
C LYS A 271 34.98 16.57 2.24
#